data_af6a257e1b0683d0a9b2c7a4f06f0b38
#
_entry.id   af6a257e1b0683d0a9b2c7a4f06f0b38
#
_cell.length_a   1.000
_cell.length_b   1.000
_cell.length_c   1.000
_cell.angle_alpha   90.00
_cell.angle_beta   90.00
_cell.angle_gamma   90.00
#
_symmetry.space_group_name_H-M   'P 1'
#
loop_
_entity.id
_entity.type
_entity.pdbx_description
1 polymer ?
#
loop_
_entity_poly.entity_id
_entity_poly.type
_entity_poly.pdbx_seq_one_letter_code
_entity_poly.pdbx_strand_id
1 'polypeptide(L)'
;KAQGPIGITKSDGSPVTVADQKAEKILLAALTDLCPDIPVVSEENPDSHHLLASQQFFLVDPLDGTKEFIKADDNGAFTINIGLIENGLPVMGMLYAPARNTFYWGYQGGGAFCREATRITPITVRDVPNSGVVAVASASHSDAATRNWLVDRQINQTKSIGSSLKFALVASGQADVSPRFGPTMEWDTCL
;
A
#
# COMPACT_ATOMS: atom_id res chain seq x y z
N LYS A 1 8.70 -16.14 24.54
CA LYS A 1 7.85 -15.82 23.38
C LYS A 1 7.33 -14.42 23.65
N ALA A 2 7.74 -13.42 22.86
CA ALA A 2 7.12 -12.11 22.89
C ALA A 2 5.65 -12.30 22.49
N GLN A 3 4.72 -11.75 23.28
CA GLN A 3 3.33 -11.68 22.87
C GLN A 3 3.28 -10.79 21.62
N GLY A 4 2.67 -11.29 20.56
CA GLY A 4 2.44 -10.50 19.35
C GLY A 4 1.61 -9.25 19.66
N PRO A 5 1.59 -8.25 18.76
CA PRO A 5 0.83 -7.03 18.97
C PRO A 5 -0.65 -7.37 19.18
N ILE A 6 -1.22 -6.83 20.27
CA ILE A 6 -2.64 -7.01 20.59
C ILE A 6 -3.42 -6.09 19.67
N GLY A 7 -4.20 -6.67 18.75
CA GLY A 7 -5.12 -5.92 17.89
C GLY A 7 -6.45 -5.66 18.60
N ILE A 8 -7.03 -4.50 18.38
CA ILE A 8 -8.41 -4.16 18.68
C ILE A 8 -9.20 -4.32 17.38
N THR A 9 -10.44 -4.75 17.44
CA THR A 9 -11.30 -4.86 16.25
C THR A 9 -12.08 -3.55 16.09
N LYS A 10 -11.99 -2.92 14.92
CA LYS A 10 -12.79 -1.75 14.54
C LYS A 10 -14.28 -2.14 14.37
N SER A 11 -15.16 -1.15 14.23
CA SER A 11 -16.59 -1.35 14.03
C SER A 11 -16.93 -2.11 12.74
N ASP A 12 -16.06 -2.02 11.73
CA ASP A 12 -16.17 -2.74 10.45
C ASP A 12 -15.59 -4.17 10.49
N GLY A 13 -15.07 -4.59 11.65
CA GLY A 13 -14.47 -5.91 11.85
C GLY A 13 -12.99 -6.01 11.46
N SER A 14 -12.36 -4.92 10.98
CA SER A 14 -10.93 -4.89 10.68
C SER A 14 -10.10 -4.78 11.98
N PRO A 15 -8.87 -5.33 12.03
CA PRO A 15 -7.99 -5.15 13.17
C PRO A 15 -7.29 -3.79 13.11
N VAL A 16 -7.11 -3.17 14.27
CA VAL A 16 -6.22 -2.04 14.47
C VAL A 16 -5.30 -2.35 15.65
N THR A 17 -4.07 -1.92 15.59
CA THR A 17 -3.10 -2.14 16.66
C THR A 17 -2.58 -0.81 17.22
N VAL A 18 -1.87 -0.88 18.34
CA VAL A 18 -1.15 0.27 18.87
C VAL A 18 -0.09 0.79 17.87
N ALA A 19 0.38 -0.07 16.95
CA ALA A 19 1.34 0.33 15.93
C ALA A 19 0.69 1.27 14.90
N ASP A 20 -0.53 0.98 14.44
CA ASP A 20 -1.30 1.84 13.52
C ASP A 20 -1.43 3.24 14.10
N GLN A 21 -1.92 3.34 15.35
CA GLN A 21 -2.13 4.61 16.04
C GLN A 21 -0.83 5.40 16.27
N LYS A 22 0.28 4.72 16.59
CA LYS A 22 1.59 5.37 16.76
C LYS A 22 2.17 5.84 15.42
N ALA A 23 2.06 5.02 14.38
CA ALA A 23 2.49 5.38 13.04
C ALA A 23 1.71 6.60 12.54
N GLU A 24 0.39 6.57 12.66
CA GLU A 24 -0.47 7.72 12.33
C GLU A 24 -0.01 9.00 13.01
N LYS A 25 0.14 8.98 14.34
CA LYS A 25 0.56 10.17 15.10
C LYS A 25 1.87 10.76 14.58
N ILE A 26 2.84 9.91 14.24
CA ILE A 26 4.13 10.35 13.71
C ILE A 26 3.96 10.96 12.33
N LEU A 27 3.21 10.30 11.46
CA LEU A 27 3.00 10.73 10.07
C LEU A 27 2.23 12.04 10.01
N LEU A 28 1.12 12.15 10.75
CA LEU A 28 0.32 13.38 10.79
C LEU A 28 1.14 14.57 11.29
N ALA A 29 1.91 14.40 12.37
CA ALA A 29 2.78 15.46 12.88
C ALA A 29 3.81 15.90 11.82
N ALA A 30 4.49 14.95 11.20
CA ALA A 30 5.50 15.24 10.18
C ALA A 30 4.91 15.93 8.93
N LEU A 31 3.76 15.47 8.43
CA LEU A 31 3.10 16.08 7.28
C LEU A 31 2.60 17.49 7.60
N THR A 32 2.05 17.71 8.80
CA THR A 32 1.61 19.04 9.22
C THR A 32 2.78 20.02 9.36
N ASP A 33 3.92 19.55 9.87
CA ASP A 33 5.13 20.39 9.98
C ASP A 33 5.76 20.73 8.62
N LEU A 34 5.77 19.75 7.69
CA LEU A 34 6.38 19.92 6.38
C LEU A 34 5.47 20.66 5.38
N CYS A 35 4.18 20.43 5.46
CA CYS A 35 3.18 20.95 4.52
C CYS A 35 1.93 21.44 5.25
N PRO A 36 2.03 22.52 6.06
CA PRO A 36 0.95 22.96 6.95
C PRO A 36 -0.35 23.36 6.23
N ASP A 37 -0.26 23.75 4.97
CA ASP A 37 -1.40 24.20 4.16
C ASP A 37 -2.13 23.03 3.46
N ILE A 38 -1.58 21.81 3.52
CA ILE A 38 -2.18 20.64 2.86
C ILE A 38 -2.85 19.76 3.91
N PRO A 39 -4.18 19.60 3.87
CA PRO A 39 -4.90 18.75 4.82
C PRO A 39 -4.50 17.28 4.64
N VAL A 40 -4.62 16.51 5.75
CA VAL A 40 -4.31 15.08 5.75
C VAL A 40 -5.57 14.28 6.03
N VAL A 41 -5.88 13.35 5.16
CA VAL A 41 -6.92 12.33 5.33
C VAL A 41 -6.23 11.02 5.69
N SER A 42 -6.61 10.41 6.81
CA SER A 42 -6.00 9.17 7.29
C SER A 42 -7.04 8.09 7.53
N GLU A 43 -6.71 6.83 7.21
CA GLU A 43 -7.57 5.67 7.48
C GLU A 43 -7.98 5.59 8.94
N GLU A 44 -7.06 5.84 9.87
CA GLU A 44 -7.28 5.69 11.31
C GLU A 44 -7.94 6.94 11.96
N ASN A 45 -8.20 7.99 11.17
CA ASN A 45 -8.86 9.22 11.60
C ASN A 45 -10.14 9.50 10.80
N PRO A 46 -11.29 8.88 11.15
CA PRO A 46 -12.56 9.08 10.46
C PRO A 46 -13.02 10.55 10.40
N ASP A 47 -12.63 11.36 11.40
CA ASP A 47 -12.96 12.78 11.43
C ASP A 47 -12.28 13.57 10.29
N SER A 48 -11.22 13.02 9.68
CA SER A 48 -10.56 13.64 8.53
C SER A 48 -11.24 13.33 7.18
N HIS A 49 -12.12 12.34 7.12
CA HIS A 49 -12.67 11.85 5.85
C HIS A 49 -13.53 12.88 5.11
N HIS A 50 -14.10 13.87 5.79
CA HIS A 50 -14.80 14.98 5.14
C HIS A 50 -13.88 15.86 4.27
N LEU A 51 -12.56 15.82 4.49
CA LEU A 51 -11.56 16.57 3.73
C LEU A 51 -11.26 15.98 2.34
N LEU A 52 -11.80 14.80 2.01
CA LEU A 52 -11.73 14.21 0.65
C LEU A 52 -12.32 15.12 -0.45
N ALA A 53 -13.16 16.10 -0.07
CA ALA A 53 -13.70 17.11 -0.97
C ALA A 53 -12.72 18.26 -1.28
N SER A 54 -11.54 18.31 -0.64
CA SER A 54 -10.52 19.33 -0.88
C SER A 54 -9.89 19.15 -2.25
N GLN A 55 -9.43 20.26 -2.86
CA GLN A 55 -8.73 20.19 -4.15
C GLN A 55 -7.36 19.52 -4.03
N GLN A 56 -6.71 19.64 -2.89
CA GLN A 56 -5.42 19.03 -2.60
C GLN A 56 -5.42 18.50 -1.16
N PHE A 57 -4.95 17.27 -0.97
CA PHE A 57 -4.81 16.66 0.35
C PHE A 57 -3.84 15.47 0.30
N PHE A 58 -3.23 15.17 1.44
CA PHE A 58 -2.55 13.88 1.63
C PHE A 58 -3.57 12.80 1.99
N LEU A 59 -3.37 11.62 1.43
CA LEU A 59 -4.12 10.42 1.76
C LEU A 59 -3.15 9.41 2.39
N VAL A 60 -3.45 8.95 3.60
CA VAL A 60 -2.50 8.18 4.43
C VAL A 60 -3.14 6.89 4.91
N ASP A 61 -2.42 5.78 4.70
CA ASP A 61 -2.63 4.55 5.43
C ASP A 61 -1.39 4.29 6.31
N PRO A 62 -1.52 4.44 7.64
CA PRO A 62 -0.39 4.30 8.57
C PRO A 62 0.16 2.88 8.65
N LEU A 63 -0.66 1.86 8.37
CA LEU A 63 -0.26 0.46 8.38
C LEU A 63 -1.21 -0.41 7.56
N ASP A 64 -1.00 -0.44 6.24
CA ASP A 64 -1.69 -1.39 5.36
C ASP A 64 -1.14 -2.81 5.57
N GLY A 65 -2.05 -3.76 5.73
CA GLY A 65 -1.71 -5.15 6.04
C GLY A 65 -1.59 -5.42 7.53
N THR A 66 -2.46 -4.85 8.35
CA THR A 66 -2.52 -5.07 9.81
C THR A 66 -2.61 -6.56 10.18
N LYS A 67 -3.31 -7.35 9.36
CA LYS A 67 -3.38 -8.82 9.55
C LYS A 67 -2.01 -9.50 9.39
N GLU A 68 -1.25 -9.10 8.40
CA GLU A 68 0.10 -9.57 8.13
C GLU A 68 1.07 -9.12 9.24
N PHE A 69 0.92 -7.89 9.71
CA PHE A 69 1.68 -7.35 10.84
C PHE A 69 1.43 -8.15 12.13
N ILE A 70 0.15 -8.45 12.45
CA ILE A 70 -0.22 -9.21 13.66
C ILE A 70 0.30 -10.65 13.60
N LYS A 71 0.25 -11.28 12.42
CA LYS A 71 0.75 -12.65 12.26
C LYS A 71 2.25 -12.76 12.45
N ALA A 72 2.98 -11.65 12.32
CA ALA A 72 4.44 -11.59 12.39
C ALA A 72 5.09 -12.68 11.52
N ASP A 73 4.52 -12.91 10.33
CA ASP A 73 5.09 -13.86 9.39
C ASP A 73 6.38 -13.30 8.79
N ASP A 74 7.27 -14.22 8.34
CA ASP A 74 8.56 -13.85 7.78
C ASP A 74 8.48 -13.07 6.47
N ASN A 75 7.27 -12.91 5.90
CA ASN A 75 7.05 -12.20 4.64
C ASN A 75 7.08 -10.68 4.81
N GLY A 76 6.80 -10.17 6.03
CA GLY A 76 6.80 -8.74 6.34
C GLY A 76 6.01 -7.89 5.35
N ALA A 77 4.85 -8.42 4.94
CA ALA A 77 4.04 -7.82 3.89
C ALA A 77 3.05 -6.80 4.48
N PHE A 78 3.57 -5.80 5.20
CA PHE A 78 2.82 -4.63 5.63
C PHE A 78 3.55 -3.37 5.20
N THR A 79 2.80 -2.32 4.93
CA THR A 79 3.33 -1.08 4.34
C THR A 79 2.77 0.15 5.03
N ILE A 80 3.46 1.27 4.87
CA ILE A 80 3.00 2.61 5.19
C ILE A 80 2.81 3.31 3.86
N ASN A 81 1.64 3.89 3.64
CA ASN A 81 1.26 4.47 2.36
C ASN A 81 0.93 5.95 2.53
N ILE A 82 1.46 6.79 1.63
CA ILE A 82 1.14 8.23 1.56
C ILE A 82 0.99 8.61 0.09
N GLY A 83 -0.17 9.16 -0.27
CA GLY A 83 -0.42 9.75 -1.57
C GLY A 83 -0.70 11.24 -1.45
N LEU A 84 -0.25 12.04 -2.40
CA LEU A 84 -0.69 13.41 -2.58
C LEU A 84 -1.69 13.45 -3.72
N ILE A 85 -2.86 13.92 -3.42
CA ILE A 85 -3.98 14.03 -4.36
C ILE A 85 -4.17 15.50 -4.75
N GLU A 86 -4.26 15.77 -6.03
CA GLU A 86 -4.61 17.08 -6.57
C GLU A 86 -5.75 16.94 -7.59
N ASN A 87 -6.82 17.68 -7.39
CA ASN A 87 -7.99 17.66 -8.28
C ASN A 87 -8.53 16.25 -8.56
N GLY A 88 -8.51 15.37 -7.52
CA GLY A 88 -8.97 14.00 -7.61
C GLY A 88 -8.01 13.02 -8.28
N LEU A 89 -6.78 13.44 -8.59
CA LEU A 89 -5.74 12.58 -9.19
C LEU A 89 -4.54 12.44 -8.27
N PRO A 90 -3.95 11.25 -8.12
CA PRO A 90 -2.69 11.08 -7.43
C PRO A 90 -1.55 11.71 -8.24
N VAL A 91 -0.82 12.63 -7.63
CA VAL A 91 0.33 13.33 -8.25
C VAL A 91 1.66 12.92 -7.65
N MET A 92 1.65 12.34 -6.45
CA MET A 92 2.81 11.74 -5.80
C MET A 92 2.35 10.57 -4.95
N GLY A 93 3.13 9.49 -4.92
CA GLY A 93 2.91 8.35 -4.07
C GLY A 93 4.18 7.91 -3.36
N MET A 94 4.04 7.44 -2.14
CA MET A 94 5.12 6.88 -1.31
C MET A 94 4.63 5.61 -0.61
N LEU A 95 5.43 4.56 -0.69
CA LEU A 95 5.20 3.29 -0.01
C LEU A 95 6.49 2.88 0.72
N TYR A 96 6.38 2.66 2.02
CA TYR A 96 7.46 2.10 2.80
C TYR A 96 7.10 0.72 3.32
N ALA A 97 7.95 -0.26 3.09
CA ALA A 97 7.85 -1.62 3.62
C ALA A 97 8.87 -1.80 4.77
N PRO A 98 8.48 -1.57 6.04
CA PRO A 98 9.42 -1.50 7.16
C PRO A 98 10.21 -2.79 7.39
N ALA A 99 9.55 -3.94 7.31
CA ALA A 99 10.20 -5.24 7.52
C ALA A 99 11.26 -5.58 6.45
N ARG A 100 11.18 -4.93 5.30
CA ARG A 100 12.12 -5.09 4.18
C ARG A 100 13.13 -3.95 4.09
N ASN A 101 12.95 -2.91 4.91
CA ASN A 101 13.71 -1.66 4.82
C ASN A 101 13.77 -1.11 3.38
N THR A 102 12.64 -1.22 2.67
CA THR A 102 12.51 -0.81 1.27
C THR A 102 11.50 0.32 1.16
N PHE A 103 11.85 1.37 0.44
CA PHE A 103 11.04 2.55 0.22
C PHE A 103 10.85 2.77 -1.28
N TYR A 104 9.60 2.92 -1.71
CA TYR A 104 9.21 3.23 -3.08
C TYR A 104 8.55 4.60 -3.11
N TRP A 105 8.81 5.37 -4.16
CA TRP A 105 8.11 6.63 -4.38
C TRP A 105 8.09 6.97 -5.86
N GLY A 106 7.11 7.77 -6.24
CA GLY A 106 7.00 8.32 -7.59
C GLY A 106 6.21 9.62 -7.55
N TYR A 107 6.39 10.43 -8.58
CA TYR A 107 5.64 11.67 -8.74
C TYR A 107 5.47 12.02 -10.22
N GLN A 108 4.39 12.72 -10.50
CA GLN A 108 4.03 13.09 -11.87
C GLN A 108 5.16 13.87 -12.56
N GLY A 109 5.60 13.38 -13.71
CA GLY A 109 6.66 13.99 -14.50
C GLY A 109 8.09 13.70 -14.02
N GLY A 110 8.28 13.04 -12.84
CA GLY A 110 9.61 12.77 -12.29
C GLY A 110 10.03 11.30 -12.30
N GLY A 111 9.09 10.39 -12.60
CA GLY A 111 9.34 8.95 -12.60
C GLY A 111 9.15 8.29 -11.25
N ALA A 112 9.57 7.04 -11.15
CA ALA A 112 9.43 6.24 -9.94
C ALA A 112 10.78 5.64 -9.52
N PHE A 113 10.97 5.46 -8.22
CA PHE A 113 12.23 5.06 -7.61
C PHE A 113 12.00 4.05 -6.49
N CYS A 114 13.03 3.24 -6.24
CA CYS A 114 13.10 2.34 -5.10
C CYS A 114 14.41 2.60 -4.34
N ARG A 115 14.34 2.64 -3.00
CA ARG A 115 15.50 2.64 -2.13
C ARG A 115 15.54 1.35 -1.32
N GLU A 116 16.60 0.58 -1.48
CA GLU A 116 16.95 -0.57 -0.66
C GLU A 116 18.22 -0.24 0.12
N ALA A 117 18.12 -0.27 1.44
CA ALA A 117 19.18 0.23 2.33
C ALA A 117 19.60 1.69 1.96
N THR A 118 20.78 1.86 1.37
CA THR A 118 21.32 3.17 0.94
C THR A 118 21.26 3.38 -0.58
N ARG A 119 20.91 2.34 -1.35
CA ARG A 119 20.91 2.39 -2.81
C ARG A 119 19.56 2.85 -3.33
N ILE A 120 19.58 3.92 -4.13
CA ILE A 120 18.39 4.42 -4.86
C ILE A 120 18.52 4.00 -6.32
N THR A 121 17.48 3.40 -6.87
CA THR A 121 17.40 3.00 -8.28
C THR A 121 16.09 3.47 -8.89
N PRO A 122 16.08 3.97 -10.13
CA PRO A 122 14.82 4.17 -10.85
C PRO A 122 14.16 2.81 -11.10
N ILE A 123 12.84 2.79 -11.06
CA ILE A 123 12.03 1.62 -11.34
C ILE A 123 11.07 1.89 -12.50
N THR A 124 10.73 0.82 -13.20
CA THR A 124 9.71 0.84 -14.25
C THR A 124 9.09 -0.55 -14.36
N VAL A 125 7.87 -0.62 -14.89
CA VAL A 125 7.26 -1.88 -15.28
C VAL A 125 8.12 -2.58 -16.34
N ARG A 126 8.03 -3.89 -16.40
CA ARG A 126 8.74 -4.70 -17.40
C ARG A 126 7.80 -5.10 -18.53
N ASP A 127 8.37 -5.47 -19.67
CA ASP A 127 7.66 -6.23 -20.68
C ASP A 127 7.32 -7.63 -20.14
N VAL A 128 6.18 -8.16 -20.58
CA VAL A 128 5.76 -9.51 -20.17
C VAL A 128 6.81 -10.53 -20.63
N PRO A 129 7.38 -11.32 -19.71
CA PRO A 129 8.42 -12.27 -20.06
C PRO A 129 7.87 -13.44 -20.89
N ASN A 130 8.70 -14.06 -21.72
CA ASN A 130 8.33 -15.22 -22.52
C ASN A 130 7.84 -16.41 -21.67
N SER A 131 8.19 -16.46 -20.40
CA SER A 131 7.68 -17.44 -19.43
C SER A 131 6.23 -17.21 -19.01
N GLY A 132 5.61 -16.13 -19.48
CA GLY A 132 4.23 -15.77 -19.19
C GLY A 132 4.08 -14.72 -18.09
N VAL A 133 2.86 -14.26 -17.93
CA VAL A 133 2.46 -13.24 -16.95
C VAL A 133 2.59 -13.76 -15.52
N VAL A 134 3.21 -12.97 -14.65
CA VAL A 134 3.26 -13.18 -13.20
C VAL A 134 2.26 -12.26 -12.52
N ALA A 135 1.23 -12.81 -11.89
CA ALA A 135 0.29 -12.06 -11.08
C ALA A 135 0.74 -11.97 -9.61
N VAL A 136 0.43 -10.86 -8.96
CA VAL A 136 0.46 -10.75 -7.50
C VAL A 136 -0.97 -10.61 -6.99
N ALA A 137 -1.35 -11.43 -6.01
CA ALA A 137 -2.68 -11.45 -5.44
C ALA A 137 -2.63 -11.43 -3.90
N SER A 138 -3.71 -11.00 -3.27
CA SER A 138 -3.78 -10.98 -1.81
C SER A 138 -3.70 -12.38 -1.22
N ALA A 139 -2.87 -12.54 -0.20
CA ALA A 139 -2.82 -13.76 0.61
C ALA A 139 -4.12 -14.00 1.39
N SER A 140 -4.77 -12.91 1.82
CA SER A 140 -5.91 -12.95 2.76
C SER A 140 -7.26 -12.70 2.10
N HIS A 141 -7.31 -12.19 0.87
CA HIS A 141 -8.54 -11.71 0.22
C HIS A 141 -8.68 -12.17 -1.25
N SER A 142 -8.31 -13.43 -1.54
CA SER A 142 -8.53 -14.00 -2.86
C SER A 142 -10.01 -14.37 -3.03
N ASP A 143 -10.77 -13.50 -3.70
CA ASP A 143 -12.17 -13.77 -4.05
C ASP A 143 -12.30 -14.67 -5.30
N ALA A 144 -13.52 -15.17 -5.55
CA ALA A 144 -13.79 -16.04 -6.68
C ALA A 144 -13.62 -15.32 -8.02
N ALA A 145 -13.96 -14.02 -8.09
CA ALA A 145 -13.84 -13.23 -9.31
C ALA A 145 -12.37 -13.06 -9.71
N THR A 146 -11.50 -12.76 -8.75
CA THR A 146 -10.04 -12.69 -8.98
C THR A 146 -9.49 -14.02 -9.49
N ARG A 147 -9.89 -15.15 -8.87
CA ARG A 147 -9.44 -16.48 -9.33
C ARG A 147 -9.92 -16.80 -10.73
N ASN A 148 -11.19 -16.57 -11.04
CA ASN A 148 -11.76 -16.80 -12.35
C ASN A 148 -11.07 -15.94 -13.41
N TRP A 149 -10.81 -14.67 -13.11
CA TRP A 149 -10.10 -13.76 -14.02
C TRP A 149 -8.70 -14.24 -14.38
N LEU A 150 -7.97 -14.82 -13.41
CA LEU A 150 -6.64 -15.42 -13.63
C LEU A 150 -6.75 -16.68 -14.52
N VAL A 151 -7.73 -17.55 -14.25
CA VAL A 151 -7.97 -18.77 -15.02
C VAL A 151 -8.34 -18.44 -16.47
N ASP A 152 -9.29 -17.53 -16.68
CA ASP A 152 -9.75 -17.13 -18.02
C ASP A 152 -8.62 -16.58 -18.92
N ARG A 153 -7.58 -15.99 -18.28
CA ARG A 153 -6.40 -15.44 -18.95
C ARG A 153 -5.20 -16.38 -18.96
N GLN A 154 -5.39 -17.62 -18.48
CA GLN A 154 -4.35 -18.64 -18.40
C GLN A 154 -3.10 -18.18 -17.63
N ILE A 155 -3.30 -17.31 -16.60
CA ILE A 155 -2.23 -16.83 -15.75
C ILE A 155 -1.98 -17.85 -14.63
N ASN A 156 -0.94 -18.66 -14.80
CA ASN A 156 -0.62 -19.75 -13.89
C ASN A 156 0.46 -19.42 -12.86
N GLN A 157 1.18 -18.30 -13.04
CA GLN A 157 2.21 -17.85 -12.11
C GLN A 157 1.63 -16.78 -11.19
N THR A 158 1.39 -17.15 -9.93
CA THR A 158 0.84 -16.23 -8.93
C THR A 158 1.74 -16.19 -7.70
N LYS A 159 2.11 -14.97 -7.28
CA LYS A 159 2.77 -14.70 -5.99
C LYS A 159 1.72 -14.20 -5.02
N SER A 160 1.62 -14.82 -3.83
CA SER A 160 0.73 -14.37 -2.78
C SER A 160 1.46 -13.40 -1.86
N ILE A 161 0.97 -12.15 -1.77
CA ILE A 161 1.56 -11.12 -0.92
C ILE A 161 0.46 -10.20 -0.40
N GLY A 162 0.61 -9.76 0.85
CA GLY A 162 -0.30 -8.79 1.49
C GLY A 162 0.00 -7.35 1.10
N SER A 163 -0.81 -6.44 1.60
CA SER A 163 -0.70 -4.97 1.52
C SER A 163 -0.53 -4.38 0.11
N SER A 164 -0.31 -3.09 0.05
CA SER A 164 0.02 -2.31 -1.15
C SER A 164 1.39 -2.67 -1.74
N LEU A 165 2.19 -3.48 -1.06
CA LEU A 165 3.45 -4.01 -1.59
C LEU A 165 3.27 -4.70 -2.94
N LYS A 166 2.06 -5.22 -3.24
CA LYS A 166 1.69 -5.76 -4.55
C LYS A 166 1.90 -4.75 -5.68
N PHE A 167 1.51 -3.51 -5.46
CA PHE A 167 1.64 -2.45 -6.47
C PHE A 167 3.10 -2.09 -6.71
N ALA A 168 3.91 -2.02 -5.64
CA ALA A 168 5.34 -1.80 -5.75
C ALA A 168 6.05 -2.91 -6.54
N LEU A 169 5.63 -4.18 -6.40
CA LEU A 169 6.18 -5.30 -7.19
C LEU A 169 5.83 -5.17 -8.68
N VAL A 170 4.65 -4.69 -9.03
CA VAL A 170 4.29 -4.42 -10.43
C VAL A 170 5.08 -3.21 -10.94
N ALA A 171 5.10 -2.10 -10.20
CA ALA A 171 5.81 -0.88 -10.58
C ALA A 171 7.32 -1.09 -10.78
N SER A 172 7.93 -2.02 -10.02
CA SER A 172 9.36 -2.35 -10.13
C SER A 172 9.67 -3.50 -11.09
N GLY A 173 8.69 -3.97 -11.87
CA GLY A 173 8.89 -5.05 -12.85
C GLY A 173 9.14 -6.44 -12.25
N GLN A 174 8.81 -6.65 -10.96
CA GLN A 174 8.94 -7.95 -10.30
C GLN A 174 7.69 -8.83 -10.47
N ALA A 175 6.60 -8.21 -10.92
CA ALA A 175 5.35 -8.84 -11.33
C ALA A 175 4.75 -8.03 -12.49
N ASP A 176 3.69 -8.54 -13.11
CA ASP A 176 3.11 -7.93 -14.31
C ASP A 176 1.70 -7.39 -14.05
N VAL A 177 0.96 -7.99 -13.12
CA VAL A 177 -0.43 -7.62 -12.85
C VAL A 177 -0.84 -7.91 -11.41
N SER A 178 -1.72 -7.05 -10.87
CA SER A 178 -2.33 -7.23 -9.54
C SER A 178 -3.85 -7.15 -9.67
N PRO A 179 -4.56 -8.24 -10.02
CA PRO A 179 -6.01 -8.23 -10.13
C PRO A 179 -6.66 -8.18 -8.75
N ARG A 180 -7.69 -7.33 -8.60
CA ARG A 180 -8.56 -7.27 -7.43
C ARG A 180 -9.97 -6.84 -7.84
N PHE A 181 -10.99 -7.60 -7.46
CA PHE A 181 -12.41 -7.35 -7.72
C PHE A 181 -13.21 -7.13 -6.44
N GLY A 182 -12.63 -7.40 -5.29
CA GLY A 182 -13.22 -7.05 -4.00
C GLY A 182 -13.01 -5.58 -3.64
N PRO A 183 -13.71 -5.09 -2.62
CA PRO A 183 -13.55 -3.72 -2.14
C PRO A 183 -12.09 -3.40 -1.79
N THR A 184 -11.69 -2.18 -2.05
CA THR A 184 -10.41 -1.60 -1.63
C THR A 184 -10.64 -0.13 -1.32
N MET A 185 -9.79 0.45 -0.50
CA MET A 185 -9.90 1.84 -0.13
C MET A 185 -8.91 2.69 -0.94
N GLU A 186 -9.18 3.97 -1.01
CA GLU A 186 -8.40 4.92 -1.79
C GLU A 186 -6.97 5.04 -1.26
N TRP A 187 -6.78 5.00 0.05
CA TRP A 187 -5.45 5.05 0.69
C TRP A 187 -4.59 3.82 0.46
N ASP A 188 -5.17 2.68 0.02
CA ASP A 188 -4.43 1.50 -0.42
C ASP A 188 -3.87 1.66 -1.84
N THR A 189 -4.44 2.56 -2.67
CA THR A 189 -4.25 2.56 -4.13
C THR A 189 -3.74 3.89 -4.71
N CYS A 190 -3.66 4.95 -3.92
CA CYS A 190 -3.21 6.28 -4.34
C CYS A 190 -1.69 6.47 -4.45
N LEU A 191 -0.95 5.38 -4.62
CA LEU A 191 0.51 5.30 -4.51
C LEU A 191 1.23 5.41 -5.86
#